data_db7e5550f1a9c3966a2ccdca2ebbbcb5
#
_entry.id   db7e5550f1a9c3966a2ccdca2ebbbcb5
#
_cell.length_a   1.000
_cell.length_b   1.000
_cell.length_c   1.000
_cell.angle_alpha   90.00
_cell.angle_beta   90.00
_cell.angle_gamma   90.00
#
_symmetry.space_group_name_H-M   'P 1'
#
loop_
_entity.id
_entity.type
_entity.pdbx_description
1 polymer ?
#
loop_
_entity_poly.entity_id
_entity_poly.type
_entity_poly.pdbx_seq_one_letter_code
_entity_poly.pdbx_strand_id
1 'polypeptide(L)'
;MKNCLVVDDSKVIRKVARHILESLNIRVSEACDGRDALNQCQNAEHDVVLLDWNMPVMSGMEFLQQLSSINVARPKVIFCTTENGLGHIRAALDAGADEYVMKPFDRDILESKLQQVGVI
;
A
#
# COMPACT_ATOMS: atom_id res chain seq x y z
N MET A 1 -8.62 3.32 -15.99
CA MET A 1 -8.88 3.36 -14.55
C MET A 1 -7.64 2.86 -13.81
N LYS A 2 -7.24 3.58 -12.77
CA LYS A 2 -6.07 3.17 -11.97
C LYS A 2 -6.42 1.98 -11.08
N ASN A 3 -5.42 1.15 -10.79
CA ASN A 3 -5.57 -0.05 -9.97
C ASN A 3 -4.75 0.10 -8.69
N CYS A 4 -5.39 -0.12 -7.55
CA CYS A 4 -4.73 -0.13 -6.24
C CYS A 4 -4.81 -1.51 -5.62
N LEU A 5 -3.68 -1.99 -5.10
CA LEU A 5 -3.64 -3.21 -4.28
C LEU A 5 -3.62 -2.78 -2.82
N VAL A 6 -4.65 -3.16 -2.07
CA VAL A 6 -4.75 -2.88 -0.63
C VAL A 6 -4.24 -4.09 0.13
N VAL A 7 -3.17 -3.91 0.87
CA VAL A 7 -2.49 -4.98 1.62
C VAL A 7 -2.62 -4.72 3.11
N ASP A 8 -3.42 -5.52 3.79
CA ASP A 8 -3.65 -5.39 5.23
C ASP A 8 -4.22 -6.71 5.72
N ASP A 9 -3.80 -7.16 6.91
CA ASP A 9 -4.33 -8.39 7.49
C ASP A 9 -5.73 -8.21 8.08
N SER A 10 -6.15 -6.96 8.28
CA SER A 10 -7.48 -6.64 8.79
C SER A 10 -8.48 -6.51 7.64
N LYS A 11 -9.48 -7.40 7.63
CA LYS A 11 -10.57 -7.35 6.65
C LYS A 11 -11.36 -6.04 6.74
N VAL A 12 -11.53 -5.51 7.95
CA VAL A 12 -12.26 -4.26 8.17
C VAL A 12 -11.51 -3.09 7.55
N ILE A 13 -10.20 -3.02 7.75
CA ILE A 13 -9.37 -1.96 7.17
C ILE A 13 -9.39 -2.05 5.63
N ARG A 14 -9.29 -3.27 5.08
CA ARG A 14 -9.38 -3.44 3.62
C ARG A 14 -10.71 -2.94 3.08
N LYS A 15 -11.82 -3.21 3.78
CA LYS A 15 -13.14 -2.73 3.36
C LYS A 15 -13.24 -1.21 3.39
N VAL A 16 -12.71 -0.58 4.44
CA VAL A 16 -12.72 0.88 4.55
C VAL A 16 -11.90 1.50 3.42
N ALA A 17 -10.70 0.99 3.20
CA ALA A 17 -9.83 1.47 2.13
C ALA A 17 -10.48 1.29 0.75
N ARG A 18 -11.08 0.12 0.50
CA ARG A 18 -11.79 -0.15 -0.76
C ARG A 18 -12.89 0.85 -1.00
N HIS A 19 -13.70 1.12 0.01
CA HIS A 19 -14.83 2.06 -0.11
C HIS A 19 -14.33 3.45 -0.51
N ILE A 20 -13.27 3.91 0.15
CA ILE A 20 -12.66 5.21 -0.16
C ILE A 20 -12.12 5.24 -1.59
N LEU A 21 -11.32 4.24 -1.94
CA LEU A 21 -10.67 4.19 -3.26
C LEU A 21 -11.67 4.08 -4.40
N GLU A 22 -12.71 3.27 -4.22
CA GLU A 22 -13.76 3.16 -5.23
C GLU A 22 -14.53 4.46 -5.39
N SER A 23 -14.70 5.23 -4.31
CA SER A 23 -15.32 6.56 -4.40
C SER A 23 -14.46 7.55 -5.19
N LEU A 24 -13.16 7.26 -5.36
CA LEU A 24 -12.23 8.05 -6.15
C LEU A 24 -12.05 7.47 -7.57
N ASN A 25 -12.90 6.53 -7.96
CA ASN A 25 -12.85 5.85 -9.25
C ASN A 25 -11.56 5.04 -9.46
N ILE A 26 -11.07 4.43 -8.39
CA ILE A 26 -9.90 3.55 -8.43
C ILE A 26 -10.38 2.11 -8.28
N ARG A 27 -9.88 1.22 -9.14
CA ARG A 27 -10.16 -0.22 -9.04
C ARG A 27 -9.30 -0.82 -7.94
N VAL A 28 -9.87 -1.71 -7.14
CA VAL A 28 -9.23 -2.24 -5.93
C VAL A 28 -9.09 -3.75 -6.00
N SER A 29 -7.89 -4.23 -5.69
CA SER A 29 -7.61 -5.62 -5.35
C SER A 29 -7.16 -5.67 -3.90
N GLU A 30 -7.29 -6.81 -3.24
CA GLU A 30 -6.95 -6.94 -1.82
C GLU A 30 -5.98 -8.11 -1.62
N ALA A 31 -5.07 -7.92 -0.67
CA ALA A 31 -4.17 -8.96 -0.20
C ALA A 31 -4.15 -8.96 1.32
N CYS A 32 -4.05 -10.12 1.94
CA CYS A 32 -4.10 -10.26 3.40
C CYS A 32 -2.73 -10.23 4.06
N ASP A 33 -1.65 -10.36 3.29
CA ASP A 33 -0.28 -10.28 3.78
C ASP A 33 0.68 -9.94 2.64
N GLY A 34 1.96 -9.80 2.99
CA GLY A 34 2.98 -9.42 2.01
C GLY A 34 3.24 -10.48 0.95
N ARG A 35 3.09 -11.76 1.30
CA ARG A 35 3.29 -12.85 0.33
C ARG A 35 2.20 -12.86 -0.73
N ASP A 36 0.94 -12.72 -0.30
CA ASP A 36 -0.21 -12.62 -1.20
C ASP A 36 -0.05 -11.40 -2.11
N ALA A 37 0.37 -10.27 -1.53
CA ALA A 37 0.60 -9.05 -2.29
C ALA A 37 1.69 -9.24 -3.35
N LEU A 38 2.78 -9.90 -3.00
CA LEU A 38 3.87 -10.16 -3.92
C LEU A 38 3.42 -11.03 -5.08
N ASN A 39 2.64 -12.08 -4.80
CA ASN A 39 2.07 -12.94 -5.84
C ASN A 39 1.18 -12.15 -6.78
N GLN A 40 0.34 -11.25 -6.25
CA GLN A 40 -0.54 -10.44 -7.09
C GLN A 40 0.24 -9.45 -7.95
N CYS A 41 1.31 -8.87 -7.42
CA CYS A 41 2.18 -7.97 -8.19
C CYS A 41 2.91 -8.69 -9.32
N GLN A 42 3.21 -9.97 -9.15
CA GLN A 42 3.83 -10.79 -10.21
C GLN A 42 2.84 -11.15 -11.31
N ASN A 43 1.55 -11.25 -10.99
CA ASN A 43 0.53 -11.73 -11.91
C ASN A 43 -0.28 -10.62 -12.58
N ALA A 44 -0.21 -9.40 -12.10
CA ALA A 44 -0.95 -8.27 -12.65
C ALA A 44 -0.25 -6.97 -12.32
N GLU A 45 -0.44 -5.96 -13.16
CA GLU A 45 0.11 -4.63 -12.91
C GLU A 45 -0.81 -3.85 -11.97
N HIS A 46 -0.19 -3.11 -11.06
CA HIS A 46 -0.88 -2.19 -10.16
C HIS A 46 -0.23 -0.82 -10.25
N ASP A 47 -1.03 0.23 -10.17
CA ASP A 47 -0.51 1.60 -10.19
C ASP A 47 0.01 2.02 -8.83
N VAL A 48 -0.63 1.52 -7.77
CA VAL A 48 -0.29 1.87 -6.40
C VAL A 48 -0.59 0.69 -5.47
N VAL A 49 0.24 0.54 -4.43
CA VAL A 49 0.03 -0.42 -3.34
C VAL A 49 -0.16 0.38 -2.06
N LEU A 50 -1.27 0.16 -1.37
CA LEU A 50 -1.52 0.69 -0.04
C LEU A 50 -1.14 -0.42 0.94
N LEU A 51 -0.03 -0.24 1.65
CA LEU A 51 0.68 -1.33 2.32
C LEU A 51 0.70 -1.15 3.83
N ASP A 52 0.12 -2.10 4.56
CA ASP A 52 0.22 -2.12 6.02
C ASP A 52 1.65 -2.47 6.46
N TRP A 53 2.09 -1.86 7.57
CA TRP A 53 3.44 -2.07 8.07
C TRP A 53 3.60 -3.41 8.80
N ASN A 54 2.66 -3.72 9.70
CA ASN A 54 2.71 -4.93 10.54
C ASN A 54 1.73 -5.98 10.06
N MET A 55 2.25 -7.07 9.49
CA MET A 55 1.43 -8.17 8.99
C MET A 55 2.09 -9.51 9.32
N PRO A 56 1.30 -10.59 9.47
CA PRO A 56 1.88 -11.92 9.61
C PRO A 56 2.47 -12.40 8.28
N VAL A 57 3.21 -13.49 8.31
CA VAL A 57 3.82 -14.17 7.17
C VAL A 57 4.94 -13.34 6.53
N MET A 58 4.60 -12.15 6.03
CA MET A 58 5.58 -11.23 5.43
C MET A 58 5.15 -9.81 5.78
N SER A 59 6.03 -9.07 6.46
CA SER A 59 5.77 -7.69 6.87
C SER A 59 5.81 -6.74 5.66
N GLY A 60 5.36 -5.51 5.87
CA GLY A 60 5.45 -4.48 4.84
C GLY A 60 6.88 -4.21 4.41
N MET A 61 7.82 -4.18 5.36
CA MET A 61 9.24 -3.99 5.04
C MET A 61 9.78 -5.13 4.17
N GLU A 62 9.45 -6.37 4.53
CA GLU A 62 9.88 -7.54 3.75
C GLU A 62 9.29 -7.51 2.34
N PHE A 63 8.02 -7.11 2.22
CA PHE A 63 7.38 -6.96 0.91
C PHE A 63 8.12 -5.94 0.05
N LEU A 64 8.47 -4.78 0.60
CA LEU A 64 9.20 -3.74 -0.13
C LEU A 64 10.56 -4.27 -0.62
N GLN A 65 11.27 -5.00 0.22
CA GLN A 65 12.56 -5.59 -0.13
C GLN A 65 12.41 -6.61 -1.25
N GLN A 66 11.40 -7.46 -1.17
CA GLN A 66 11.14 -8.49 -2.18
C GLN A 66 10.68 -7.86 -3.50
N LEU A 67 9.84 -6.82 -3.43
CA LEU A 67 9.33 -6.13 -4.61
C LEU A 67 10.47 -5.55 -5.46
N SER A 68 11.51 -5.03 -4.84
CA SER A 68 12.64 -4.45 -5.55
C SER A 68 13.49 -5.51 -6.26
N SER A 69 13.38 -6.78 -5.88
CA SER A 69 14.15 -7.87 -6.45
C SER A 69 13.42 -8.66 -7.54
N ILE A 70 12.12 -8.44 -7.71
CA ILE A 70 11.35 -9.14 -8.76
C ILE A 70 11.28 -8.26 -10.01
N ASN A 71 11.16 -8.93 -11.17
CA ASN A 71 11.15 -8.25 -12.46
C ASN A 71 9.71 -7.88 -12.86
N VAL A 72 9.19 -6.83 -12.25
CA VAL A 72 7.84 -6.31 -12.56
C VAL A 72 7.91 -4.79 -12.68
N ALA A 73 6.93 -4.20 -13.37
CA ALA A 73 6.76 -2.77 -13.36
C ALA A 73 6.40 -2.34 -11.93
N ARG A 74 7.22 -1.50 -11.34
CA ARG A 74 7.11 -1.17 -9.94
C ARG A 74 5.95 -0.20 -9.67
N PRO A 75 4.95 -0.58 -8.87
CA PRO A 75 3.90 0.35 -8.48
C PRO A 75 4.41 1.40 -7.49
N LYS A 76 3.70 2.49 -7.36
CA LYS A 76 3.92 3.40 -6.24
C LYS A 76 3.49 2.72 -4.96
N VAL A 77 4.18 2.99 -3.85
CA VAL A 77 3.87 2.37 -2.57
C VAL A 77 3.60 3.44 -1.54
N ILE A 78 2.39 3.39 -0.95
CA ILE A 78 1.99 4.21 0.20
C ILE A 78 1.87 3.25 1.37
N PHE A 79 2.74 3.37 2.37
CA PHE A 79 2.61 2.48 3.51
C PHE A 79 1.74 3.10 4.60
N CYS A 80 1.01 2.23 5.31
CA CYS A 80 0.06 2.63 6.35
C CYS A 80 0.58 2.17 7.69
N THR A 81 0.51 3.04 8.69
CA THR A 81 0.97 2.71 10.04
C THR A 81 0.12 3.41 11.09
N THR A 82 -0.02 2.79 12.26
CA THR A 82 -0.58 3.44 13.44
C THR A 82 0.51 4.08 14.28
N GLU A 83 1.76 3.79 13.97
CA GLU A 83 2.91 4.34 14.67
C GLU A 83 3.40 5.59 13.96
N ASN A 84 3.68 6.64 14.73
CA ASN A 84 4.13 7.91 14.19
C ASN A 84 5.59 8.21 14.52
N GLY A 85 6.37 7.19 14.85
CA GLY A 85 7.80 7.36 15.13
C GLY A 85 8.56 7.70 13.87
N LEU A 86 9.39 8.74 13.93
CA LEU A 86 10.16 9.22 12.79
C LEU A 86 11.05 8.14 12.19
N GLY A 87 11.70 7.32 13.03
CA GLY A 87 12.56 6.24 12.55
C GLY A 87 11.81 5.19 11.77
N HIS A 88 10.57 4.89 12.16
CA HIS A 88 9.71 3.93 11.49
C HIS A 88 9.33 4.42 10.08
N ILE A 89 8.93 5.68 9.99
CA ILE A 89 8.59 6.31 8.71
C ILE A 89 9.81 6.36 7.79
N ARG A 90 10.95 6.77 8.34
CA ARG A 90 12.20 6.86 7.59
C ARG A 90 12.62 5.48 7.05
N ALA A 91 12.52 4.44 7.88
CA ALA A 91 12.88 3.09 7.46
C ALA A 91 12.07 2.63 6.25
N ALA A 92 10.77 2.91 6.24
CA ALA A 92 9.91 2.55 5.12
C ALA A 92 10.26 3.34 3.86
N LEU A 93 10.50 4.63 3.98
CA LEU A 93 10.88 5.47 2.83
C LEU A 93 12.24 5.04 2.28
N ASP A 94 13.20 4.73 3.14
CA ASP A 94 14.51 4.24 2.74
C ASP A 94 14.42 2.88 2.04
N ALA A 95 13.45 2.06 2.42
CA ALA A 95 13.23 0.75 1.79
C ALA A 95 12.50 0.86 0.44
N GLY A 96 12.06 2.04 0.06
CA GLY A 96 11.47 2.28 -1.26
C GLY A 96 10.01 2.70 -1.27
N ALA A 97 9.39 2.94 -0.12
CA ALA A 97 8.03 3.49 -0.09
C ALA A 97 8.08 4.93 -0.63
N ASP A 98 7.04 5.30 -1.37
CA ASP A 98 6.97 6.62 -2.00
C ASP A 98 6.32 7.66 -1.09
N GLU A 99 5.45 7.19 -0.20
CA GLU A 99 4.75 8.07 0.75
C GLU A 99 4.23 7.21 1.92
N TYR A 100 3.70 7.86 2.95
CA TYR A 100 3.09 7.16 4.08
C TYR A 100 1.75 7.80 4.43
N VAL A 101 0.89 7.05 5.13
CA VAL A 101 -0.37 7.56 5.66
C VAL A 101 -0.60 6.95 7.05
N MET A 102 -1.12 7.76 7.96
CA MET A 102 -1.42 7.33 9.33
C MET A 102 -2.83 6.74 9.40
N LYS A 103 -2.99 5.68 10.16
CA LYS A 103 -4.31 5.12 10.48
C LYS A 103 -4.82 5.76 11.77
N PRO A 104 -6.11 6.08 11.87
CA PRO A 104 -7.12 6.00 10.83
C PRO A 104 -6.97 7.14 9.81
N PHE A 105 -7.30 6.87 8.56
CA PHE A 105 -7.29 7.89 7.52
C PHE A 105 -8.69 8.04 6.94
N ASP A 106 -8.98 9.21 6.38
CA ASP A 106 -10.23 9.47 5.68
C ASP A 106 -9.99 9.65 4.18
N ARG A 107 -11.08 9.94 3.45
CA ARG A 107 -11.02 10.10 2.00
C ARG A 107 -10.08 11.24 1.59
N ASP A 108 -10.15 12.38 2.28
CA ASP A 108 -9.36 13.56 1.92
C ASP A 108 -7.86 13.31 2.12
N ILE A 109 -7.51 12.65 3.21
CA ILE A 109 -6.11 12.31 3.52
C ILE A 109 -5.57 11.35 2.47
N LEU A 110 -6.33 10.29 2.16
CA LEU A 110 -5.88 9.29 1.20
C LEU A 110 -5.79 9.87 -0.21
N GLU A 111 -6.77 10.68 -0.61
CA GLU A 111 -6.75 11.37 -1.90
C GLU A 111 -5.51 12.24 -2.04
N SER A 112 -5.17 13.01 -1.00
CA SER A 112 -3.98 13.86 -0.99
C SER A 112 -2.71 13.04 -1.20
N LYS A 113 -2.58 11.88 -0.53
CA LYS A 113 -1.42 11.01 -0.68
C LYS A 113 -1.31 10.43 -2.09
N LEU A 114 -2.43 10.03 -2.67
CA LEU A 114 -2.47 9.53 -4.04
C LEU A 114 -2.05 10.61 -5.04
N GLN A 115 -2.44 11.86 -4.80
CA GLN A 115 -2.01 12.99 -5.62
C GLN A 115 -0.51 13.22 -5.49
N GLN A 116 0.04 13.12 -4.28
CA GLN A 116 1.46 13.33 -4.02
C GLN A 116 2.33 12.31 -4.76
N VAL A 117 1.88 11.07 -4.88
CA VAL A 117 2.64 10.05 -5.61
C VAL A 117 2.32 10.02 -7.11
N GLY A 118 1.41 10.87 -7.56
CA GLY A 118 1.13 11.02 -9.00
C GLY A 118 0.19 9.98 -9.58
N VAL A 119 -0.58 9.28 -8.76
CA VAL A 119 -1.56 8.28 -9.23
C VAL A 119 -2.82 8.97 -9.73
N ILE A 120 -3.21 10.05 -9.08
CA ILE A 120 -4.38 10.85 -9.51
C ILE A 120 -4.07 12.33 -9.57
#